data_6de0e4334fd6a0693dbd07e2df0c1e49
#
_entry.id   6de0e4334fd6a0693dbd07e2df0c1e49
#
_cell.length_a   1.000
_cell.length_b   1.000
_cell.length_c   1.000
_cell.angle_alpha   90.00
_cell.angle_beta   90.00
_cell.angle_gamma   90.00
#
_symmetry.space_group_name_H-M   'P 1'
#
loop_
_entity.id
_entity.type
_entity.pdbx_description
1 polymer ?
#
loop_
_entity_poly.entity_id
_entity_poly.type
_entity_poly.pdbx_seq_one_letter_code
_entity_poly.pdbx_strand_id
1 'polypeptide(L)'
;INKPFEGPEIQDLFENLFTKEEDFLQLIPKIFFGGPVLVERGIVLHPTTYQTDGTVKLSKDFSMTSNREILQDIAIKKGPSLYKLMLGHAGWASNQLEREIENGDWLLQSATSDYIFNTPVNDQWDSAVNSFGIDMSHISGRGGVA
;
A
#
# COMPACT_ATOMS: atom_id res chain seq x y z
N ILE A 1 -3.25 -0.86 -2.24
CA ILE A 1 -2.05 -0.02 -2.11
C ILE A 1 -2.15 1.29 -2.90
N ASN A 2 -3.21 1.45 -3.68
CA ASN A 2 -3.47 2.64 -4.51
C ASN A 2 -4.67 3.46 -4.02
N LYS A 3 -5.31 3.09 -2.91
CA LYS A 3 -6.38 3.87 -2.28
C LYS A 3 -5.75 4.78 -1.22
N PRO A 4 -5.64 6.10 -1.45
CA PRO A 4 -5.19 7.03 -0.42
C PRO A 4 -6.07 6.92 0.81
N PHE A 5 -5.47 7.10 1.97
CA PHE A 5 -6.24 7.18 3.20
C PHE A 5 -6.74 8.61 3.35
N GLU A 6 -8.05 8.79 3.26
CA GLU A 6 -8.72 10.09 3.35
C GLU A 6 -9.60 10.10 4.61
N GLY A 7 -9.39 11.07 5.48
CA GLY A 7 -10.27 11.28 6.63
C GLY A 7 -9.59 12.05 7.77
N PRO A 8 -10.36 12.75 8.60
CA PRO A 8 -9.87 13.43 9.80
C PRO A 8 -9.29 12.46 10.83
N GLU A 9 -9.68 11.19 10.77
CA GLU A 9 -9.21 10.10 11.65
C GLU A 9 -7.71 9.80 11.49
N ILE A 10 -7.10 10.25 10.39
CA ILE A 10 -5.64 10.16 10.21
C ILE A 10 -4.91 10.89 11.32
N GLN A 11 -5.33 12.08 11.70
CA GLN A 11 -4.67 12.86 12.75
C GLN A 11 -4.68 12.12 14.09
N ASP A 12 -5.82 11.59 14.50
CA ASP A 12 -5.95 10.86 15.77
C ASP A 12 -5.10 9.58 15.82
N LEU A 13 -5.01 8.87 14.68
CA LEU A 13 -4.17 7.68 14.56
C LEU A 13 -2.68 8.01 14.66
N PHE A 14 -2.28 9.18 14.22
CA PHE A 14 -0.87 9.57 14.14
C PHE A 14 -0.37 10.36 15.34
N GLU A 15 -1.22 11.04 16.11
CA GLU A 15 -0.83 11.65 17.38
C GLU A 15 -0.18 10.63 18.33
N ASN A 16 -0.59 9.36 18.21
CA ASN A 16 0.00 8.25 18.96
C ASN A 16 1.29 7.67 18.35
N LEU A 17 1.58 7.97 17.08
CA LEU A 17 2.72 7.40 16.35
C LEU A 17 3.90 8.37 16.24
N PHE A 18 3.64 9.68 16.23
CA PHE A 18 4.66 10.71 16.04
C PHE A 18 4.67 11.70 17.19
N THR A 19 5.85 12.01 17.67
CA THR A 19 6.06 12.99 18.75
C THR A 19 6.12 14.43 18.24
N LYS A 20 6.15 14.64 16.92
CA LYS A 20 6.19 15.95 16.26
C LYS A 20 5.27 15.99 15.05
N GLU A 21 4.40 16.97 15.03
CA GLU A 21 3.43 17.21 13.97
C GLU A 21 4.08 17.46 12.60
N GLU A 22 5.25 18.12 12.58
CA GLU A 22 6.01 18.44 11.36
C GLU A 22 6.49 17.18 10.63
N ASP A 23 6.91 16.15 11.35
CA ASP A 23 7.39 14.89 10.77
C ASP A 23 6.26 14.11 10.10
N PHE A 24 5.04 14.25 10.62
CA PHE A 24 3.83 13.65 10.11
C PHE A 24 3.36 14.26 8.78
N LEU A 25 3.35 15.58 8.66
CA LEU A 25 2.85 16.28 7.47
C LEU A 25 3.61 15.89 6.19
N GLN A 26 4.88 15.49 6.32
CA GLN A 26 5.67 15.01 5.20
C GLN A 26 5.28 13.60 4.72
N LEU A 27 4.62 12.81 5.56
CA LEU A 27 4.22 11.43 5.26
C LEU A 27 2.82 11.32 4.66
N ILE A 28 1.94 12.27 4.94
CA ILE A 28 0.52 12.26 4.53
C ILE A 28 0.31 11.88 3.05
N PRO A 29 1.05 12.46 2.08
CA PRO A 29 0.81 12.16 0.67
C PRO A 29 1.08 10.70 0.26
N LYS A 30 1.66 9.90 1.17
CA LYS A 30 2.10 8.52 0.92
C LYS A 30 1.43 7.50 1.83
N ILE A 31 0.29 7.88 2.45
CA ILE A 31 -0.49 7.01 3.32
C ILE A 31 -1.66 6.42 2.54
N PHE A 32 -1.77 5.10 2.60
CA PHE A 32 -2.75 4.33 1.85
C PHE A 32 -3.52 3.38 2.77
N PHE A 33 -4.74 3.06 2.37
CA PHE A 33 -5.52 2.01 3.01
C PHE A 33 -4.98 0.64 2.60
N GLY A 34 -4.45 -0.10 3.55
CA GLY A 34 -3.89 -1.44 3.34
C GLY A 34 -4.91 -2.57 3.50
N GLY A 35 -5.96 -2.34 4.28
CA GLY A 35 -7.03 -3.31 4.54
C GLY A 35 -7.74 -3.08 5.87
N PRO A 36 -8.79 -3.86 6.15
CA PRO A 36 -9.66 -3.62 7.30
C PRO A 36 -9.12 -4.15 8.63
N VAL A 37 -8.05 -4.95 8.62
CA VAL A 37 -7.51 -5.60 9.82
C VAL A 37 -6.40 -4.74 10.40
N LEU A 38 -6.47 -4.43 11.71
CA LEU A 38 -5.46 -3.68 12.46
C LEU A 38 -5.09 -2.36 11.76
N VAL A 39 -6.09 -1.53 11.47
CA VAL A 39 -5.93 -0.24 10.78
C VAL A 39 -4.99 0.72 11.50
N GLU A 40 -4.77 0.54 12.78
CA GLU A 40 -3.80 1.26 13.60
C GLU A 40 -2.34 0.81 13.38
N ARG A 41 -2.12 -0.28 12.63
CA ARG A 41 -0.78 -0.76 12.30
C ARG A 41 -0.33 -0.27 10.93
N GLY A 42 0.81 0.41 10.93
CA GLY A 42 1.48 0.84 9.72
C GLY A 42 2.42 -0.24 9.16
N ILE A 43 2.34 -0.45 7.87
CA ILE A 43 3.29 -1.28 7.10
C ILE A 43 3.87 -0.40 6.00
N VAL A 44 5.18 -0.26 5.97
CA VAL A 44 5.88 0.48 4.92
C VAL A 44 6.39 -0.49 3.87
N LEU A 45 5.87 -0.35 2.65
CA LEU A 45 6.40 -1.03 1.46
C LEU A 45 7.49 -0.15 0.85
N HIS A 46 8.66 -0.73 0.55
CA HIS A 46 9.81 0.00 0.04
C HIS A 46 10.72 -0.90 -0.81
N PRO A 47 11.67 -0.35 -1.60
CA PRO A 47 12.69 -1.12 -2.29
C PRO A 47 13.63 -1.86 -1.32
N THR A 48 14.22 -2.95 -1.79
CA THR A 48 15.15 -3.79 -1.01
C THR A 48 16.48 -3.12 -0.66
N THR A 49 16.71 -1.89 -1.14
CA THR A 49 17.92 -1.10 -0.86
C THR A 49 17.99 -0.55 0.57
N TYR A 50 16.87 -0.56 1.29
CA TYR A 50 16.80 -0.17 2.69
C TYR A 50 16.48 -1.40 3.55
N GLN A 51 17.14 -1.50 4.72
CA GLN A 51 16.92 -2.56 5.70
C GLN A 51 17.08 -2.01 7.12
N THR A 52 16.22 -2.46 8.01
CA THR A 52 16.27 -2.24 9.45
C THR A 52 15.69 -3.46 10.16
N ASP A 53 15.70 -3.46 11.47
CA ASP A 53 15.07 -4.53 12.25
C ASP A 53 13.58 -4.67 11.88
N GLY A 54 13.12 -5.91 11.72
CA GLY A 54 11.75 -6.21 11.32
C GLY A 54 11.47 -6.02 9.83
N THR A 55 12.48 -5.77 9.00
CA THR A 55 12.32 -5.76 7.54
C THR A 55 12.17 -7.19 7.01
N VAL A 56 11.10 -7.42 6.27
CA VAL A 56 10.81 -8.68 5.57
C VAL A 56 10.98 -8.46 4.07
N LYS A 57 11.86 -9.22 3.45
CA LYS A 57 12.02 -9.20 1.99
C LYS A 57 10.90 -9.98 1.32
N LEU A 58 10.13 -9.34 0.45
CA LEU A 58 9.01 -9.93 -0.27
C LEU A 58 9.43 -10.51 -1.63
N SER A 59 10.35 -9.83 -2.31
CA SER A 59 10.86 -10.23 -3.63
C SER A 59 12.26 -9.68 -3.84
N LYS A 60 12.77 -9.78 -5.06
CA LYS A 60 14.04 -9.13 -5.42
C LYS A 60 13.98 -7.60 -5.37
N ASP A 61 12.80 -7.01 -5.58
CA ASP A 61 12.60 -5.57 -5.72
C ASP A 61 11.94 -4.93 -4.50
N PHE A 62 11.22 -5.72 -3.69
CA PHE A 62 10.37 -5.21 -2.61
C PHE A 62 10.71 -5.80 -1.26
N SER A 63 10.65 -4.95 -0.28
CA SER A 63 10.64 -5.27 1.15
C SER A 63 9.50 -4.55 1.84
N MET A 64 9.10 -5.06 3.00
CA MET A 64 8.17 -4.37 3.89
C MET A 64 8.76 -4.29 5.30
N THR A 65 8.45 -3.21 5.99
CA THR A 65 8.85 -3.00 7.38
C THR A 65 7.66 -2.50 8.19
N SER A 66 7.41 -3.11 9.34
CA SER A 66 6.34 -2.72 10.27
C SER A 66 6.87 -2.11 11.57
N ASN A 67 8.18 -1.94 11.70
CA ASN A 67 8.83 -1.28 12.84
C ASN A 67 8.72 0.24 12.71
N ARG A 68 8.47 0.93 13.84
CA ARG A 68 8.39 2.40 13.90
C ARG A 68 9.68 3.12 13.51
N GLU A 69 10.83 2.48 13.66
CA GLU A 69 12.13 3.04 13.31
C GLU A 69 12.18 3.53 11.85
N ILE A 70 11.55 2.79 10.92
CA ILE A 70 11.53 3.22 9.52
C ILE A 70 10.86 4.59 9.34
N LEU A 71 9.84 4.91 10.12
CA LEU A 71 9.16 6.20 10.05
C LEU A 71 10.07 7.33 10.57
N GLN A 72 10.84 7.05 11.61
CA GLN A 72 11.84 8.00 12.13
C GLN A 72 12.95 8.21 11.09
N ASP A 73 13.44 7.14 10.48
CA ASP A 73 14.47 7.24 9.43
C ASP A 73 13.96 8.00 8.21
N ILE A 74 12.70 7.82 7.83
CA ILE A 74 12.08 8.59 6.74
C ILE A 74 12.02 10.08 7.11
N ALA A 75 11.60 10.42 8.34
CA ALA A 75 11.49 11.79 8.81
C ALA A 75 12.84 12.53 8.78
N ILE A 76 13.92 11.85 9.14
CA ILE A 76 15.29 12.42 9.12
C ILE A 76 16.03 12.19 7.79
N LYS A 77 15.31 11.76 6.73
CA LYS A 77 15.85 11.50 5.38
C LYS A 77 16.96 10.42 5.32
N LYS A 78 16.94 9.48 6.24
CA LYS A 78 17.81 8.28 6.25
C LYS A 78 17.07 7.02 5.81
N GLY A 79 15.75 7.08 5.73
CA GLY A 79 14.90 6.00 5.28
C GLY A 79 14.90 5.81 3.75
N PRO A 80 14.09 4.89 3.24
CA PRO A 80 13.97 4.66 1.82
C PRO A 80 13.42 5.90 1.11
N SER A 81 14.00 6.26 -0.04
CA SER A 81 13.56 7.40 -0.85
C SER A 81 12.21 7.16 -1.53
N LEU A 82 11.90 5.90 -1.83
CA LEU A 82 10.63 5.45 -2.39
C LEU A 82 9.94 4.56 -1.35
N TYR A 83 8.70 4.88 -1.03
CA TYR A 83 7.91 4.09 -0.10
C TYR A 83 6.41 4.38 -0.24
N LYS A 84 5.61 3.44 0.27
CA LYS A 84 4.18 3.62 0.56
C LYS A 84 3.93 3.16 2.00
N LEU A 85 3.29 4.00 2.80
CA LEU A 85 2.82 3.63 4.13
C LEU A 85 1.38 3.16 4.02
N MET A 86 1.14 1.92 4.37
CA MET A 86 -0.20 1.33 4.38
C MET A 86 -0.68 1.16 5.82
N LEU A 87 -1.91 1.57 6.09
CA LEU A 87 -2.59 1.36 7.36
C LEU A 87 -3.51 0.15 7.25
N GLY A 88 -3.33 -0.79 8.17
CA GLY A 88 -4.03 -2.06 8.16
C GLY A 88 -3.57 -3.02 7.07
N HIS A 89 -4.19 -4.17 7.04
CA HIS A 89 -3.94 -5.22 6.06
C HIS A 89 -5.20 -6.06 5.80
N ALA A 90 -5.17 -6.87 4.76
CA ALA A 90 -6.12 -7.94 4.55
C ALA A 90 -5.48 -9.28 4.96
N GLY A 91 -6.29 -10.20 5.41
CA GLY A 91 -5.85 -11.53 5.78
C GLY A 91 -6.75 -12.59 5.16
N TRP A 92 -6.17 -13.72 4.80
CA TRP A 92 -6.85 -14.89 4.28
C TRP A 92 -6.58 -16.11 5.16
N ALA A 93 -7.55 -16.99 5.27
CA ALA A 93 -7.34 -18.30 5.85
C ALA A 93 -6.45 -19.14 4.90
N SER A 94 -5.88 -20.23 5.42
CA SER A 94 -5.06 -21.14 4.63
C SER A 94 -5.77 -21.58 3.35
N ASN A 95 -5.12 -21.47 2.21
CA ASN A 95 -5.62 -21.78 0.85
C ASN A 95 -6.87 -20.98 0.41
N GLN A 96 -7.25 -19.94 1.14
CA GLN A 96 -8.39 -19.10 0.75
C GLN A 96 -8.04 -18.23 -0.45
N LEU A 97 -6.92 -17.51 -0.39
CA LEU A 97 -6.47 -16.62 -1.48
C LEU A 97 -6.22 -17.40 -2.76
N GLU A 98 -5.61 -18.58 -2.67
CA GLU A 98 -5.35 -19.45 -3.81
C GLU A 98 -6.66 -19.86 -4.49
N ARG A 99 -7.69 -20.22 -3.73
CA ARG A 99 -9.01 -20.55 -4.29
C ARG A 99 -9.70 -19.36 -4.94
N GLU A 100 -9.60 -18.17 -4.34
CA GLU A 100 -10.15 -16.95 -4.92
C GLU A 100 -9.47 -16.61 -6.25
N ILE A 101 -8.15 -16.82 -6.34
CA ILE A 101 -7.38 -16.65 -7.58
C ILE A 101 -7.83 -17.69 -8.65
N GLU A 102 -7.95 -18.95 -8.26
CA GLU A 102 -8.42 -20.02 -9.17
C GLU A 102 -9.84 -19.79 -9.67
N ASN A 103 -10.69 -19.19 -8.84
CA ASN A 103 -12.06 -18.82 -9.21
C ASN A 103 -12.12 -17.57 -10.13
N GLY A 104 -11.01 -16.85 -10.31
CA GLY A 104 -10.97 -15.62 -11.10
C GLY A 104 -11.43 -14.37 -10.38
N ASP A 105 -11.53 -14.42 -9.03
CA ASP A 105 -11.90 -13.27 -8.21
C ASP A 105 -10.79 -12.20 -8.17
N TRP A 106 -9.56 -12.57 -8.54
CA TRP A 106 -8.38 -11.72 -8.56
C TRP A 106 -7.68 -11.75 -9.92
N LEU A 107 -7.30 -10.58 -10.40
CA LEU A 107 -6.38 -10.45 -11.53
C LEU A 107 -4.94 -10.29 -10.99
N LEU A 108 -4.05 -11.17 -11.44
CA LEU A 108 -2.65 -11.15 -11.01
C LEU A 108 -1.80 -10.40 -12.01
N GLN A 109 -1.08 -9.38 -11.54
CA GLN A 109 -0.16 -8.60 -12.36
C GLN A 109 1.24 -8.60 -11.75
N SER A 110 2.25 -8.71 -12.61
CA SER A 110 3.63 -8.48 -12.20
C SER A 110 3.83 -7.01 -11.87
N ALA A 111 4.33 -6.75 -10.66
CA ALA A 111 4.59 -5.40 -10.19
C ALA A 111 6.10 -5.09 -10.27
N THR A 112 6.44 -3.93 -10.83
CA THR A 112 7.79 -3.36 -10.79
C THR A 112 7.86 -2.23 -9.77
N SER A 113 9.06 -1.92 -9.30
CA SER A 113 9.28 -0.79 -8.40
C SER A 113 8.80 0.53 -9.01
N ASP A 114 9.06 0.73 -10.30
CA ASP A 114 8.60 1.92 -11.03
C ASP A 114 7.07 2.01 -11.05
N TYR A 115 6.40 0.92 -11.40
CA TYR A 115 4.93 0.87 -11.40
C TYR A 115 4.33 1.19 -10.03
N ILE A 116 4.86 0.60 -8.96
CA ILE A 116 4.30 0.76 -7.62
C ILE A 116 4.54 2.16 -7.05
N PHE A 117 5.73 2.73 -7.25
CA PHE A 117 6.12 3.96 -6.58
C PHE A 117 6.01 5.21 -7.44
N ASN A 118 6.15 5.12 -8.77
CA ASN A 118 6.21 6.26 -9.67
C ASN A 118 4.95 6.46 -10.51
N THR A 119 4.14 5.40 -10.74
CA THR A 119 2.85 5.58 -11.43
C THR A 119 1.90 6.40 -10.55
N PRO A 120 1.28 7.47 -11.06
CA PRO A 120 0.28 8.23 -10.33
C PRO A 120 -0.83 7.30 -9.78
N VAL A 121 -1.24 7.55 -8.55
CA VAL A 121 -2.18 6.67 -7.84
C VAL A 121 -3.50 6.49 -8.60
N ASN A 122 -3.99 7.57 -9.20
CA ASN A 122 -5.24 7.55 -9.97
C ASN A 122 -5.12 6.71 -11.26
N ASP A 123 -3.91 6.56 -11.81
CA ASP A 123 -3.67 5.84 -13.06
C ASP A 123 -3.32 4.36 -12.82
N GLN A 124 -2.99 3.98 -11.58
CA GLN A 124 -2.55 2.61 -11.27
C GLN A 124 -3.60 1.56 -11.59
N TRP A 125 -4.87 1.82 -11.26
CA TRP A 125 -5.94 0.88 -11.53
C TRP A 125 -6.17 0.68 -13.03
N ASP A 126 -6.34 1.77 -13.77
CA ASP A 126 -6.60 1.73 -15.20
C ASP A 126 -5.42 1.11 -15.96
N SER A 127 -4.20 1.46 -15.57
CA SER A 127 -2.99 0.85 -16.13
C SER A 127 -2.94 -0.66 -15.88
N ALA A 128 -3.31 -1.12 -14.68
CA ALA A 128 -3.37 -2.54 -14.35
C ALA A 128 -4.41 -3.26 -15.22
N VAL A 129 -5.64 -2.76 -15.26
CA VAL A 129 -6.74 -3.38 -15.99
C VAL A 129 -6.46 -3.42 -17.51
N ASN A 130 -5.93 -2.33 -18.05
CA ASN A 130 -5.57 -2.24 -19.47
C ASN A 130 -4.48 -3.26 -19.85
N SER A 131 -3.58 -3.62 -18.93
CA SER A 131 -2.54 -4.63 -19.17
C SER A 131 -3.12 -6.04 -19.42
N PHE A 132 -4.37 -6.29 -18.99
CA PHE A 132 -5.11 -7.52 -19.30
C PHE A 132 -5.95 -7.44 -20.59
N GLY A 133 -5.84 -6.33 -21.34
CA GLY A 133 -6.67 -6.11 -22.54
C GLY A 133 -8.13 -5.80 -22.22
N ILE A 134 -8.45 -5.42 -21.00
CA ILE A 134 -9.79 -5.05 -20.56
C ILE A 134 -9.94 -3.54 -20.74
N ASP A 135 -10.82 -3.14 -21.65
CA ASP A 135 -11.17 -1.73 -21.85
C ASP A 135 -12.35 -1.37 -20.95
N MET A 136 -12.05 -0.59 -19.88
CA MET A 136 -13.05 -0.14 -18.92
C MET A 136 -14.08 0.82 -19.52
N SER A 137 -13.82 1.46 -20.65
CA SER A 137 -14.77 2.35 -21.32
C SER A 137 -16.03 1.61 -21.81
N HIS A 138 -15.92 0.30 -22.02
CA HIS A 138 -17.01 -0.59 -22.40
C HIS A 138 -17.71 -1.28 -21.22
N ILE A 139 -17.15 -1.16 -20.01
CA ILE A 139 -17.75 -1.72 -18.80
C ILE A 139 -18.59 -0.63 -18.13
N SER A 140 -19.63 -0.16 -18.79
CA SER A 140 -20.69 0.60 -18.15
C SER A 140 -21.53 -0.34 -17.26
N GLY A 141 -20.96 -0.78 -16.16
CA GLY A 141 -21.63 -1.63 -15.20
C GLY A 141 -22.74 -0.88 -14.50
N ARG A 142 -23.97 -1.24 -14.74
CA ARG A 142 -25.04 -1.07 -13.76
C ARG A 142 -24.56 -1.80 -12.50
N GLY A 143 -24.15 -1.03 -11.49
CA GLY A 143 -23.89 -1.59 -10.19
C GLY A 143 -25.10 -2.38 -9.74
N GLY A 144 -24.92 -3.67 -9.53
CA GLY A 144 -25.96 -4.48 -8.93
C GLY A 144 -26.25 -3.91 -7.56
N VAL A 145 -27.48 -3.49 -7.36
CA VAL A 145 -28.03 -3.16 -6.04
C VAL A 145 -28.30 -4.52 -5.39
N ALA A 146 -27.49 -4.85 -4.38
CA ALA A 146 -27.78 -5.93 -3.44
C ALA A 146 -28.46 -5.34 -2.22
#